data_cb729694bae02688b05ecbe7126e6d47
#
_entry.id   cb729694bae02688b05ecbe7126e6d47
#
_cell.length_a   1.000
_cell.length_b   1.000
_cell.length_c   1.000
_cell.angle_alpha   90.00
_cell.angle_beta   90.00
_cell.angle_gamma   90.00
#
_symmetry.space_group_name_H-M   'P 1'
#
loop_
_entity.id
_entity.type
_entity.pdbx_description
1 polymer ?
#
loop_
_entity_poly.entity_id
_entity_poly.type
_entity_poly.pdbx_seq_one_letter_code
_entity_poly.pdbx_strand_id
1 'polypeptide(L)' 'MSWISVKDRLPELWDDYLAFGYGSTIPASCFVAVYDPKSNKWYDMHTDWDWSDVITHWMPLPEPPKEEE' A
#
# COMPACT_ATOMS: atom_id res chain seq x y z
N MET A 1 13.71 -7.66 0.23
CA MET A 1 12.88 -6.44 0.20
C MET A 1 12.48 -6.09 1.62
N SER A 2 12.45 -4.81 1.91
CA SER A 2 12.18 -4.35 3.27
C SER A 2 10.96 -3.46 3.30
N TRP A 3 10.18 -3.59 4.37
CA TRP A 3 9.07 -2.69 4.58
C TRP A 3 9.56 -1.28 4.88
N ILE A 4 8.85 -0.30 4.37
CA ILE A 4 9.14 1.12 4.60
C ILE A 4 8.03 1.67 5.46
N SER A 5 8.40 2.29 6.60
CA SER A 5 7.41 2.91 7.46
C SER A 5 6.85 4.16 6.79
N VAL A 6 5.52 4.34 6.88
CA VAL A 6 4.90 5.55 6.34
C VAL A 6 5.36 6.79 7.10
N LYS A 7 5.92 6.62 8.30
CA LYS A 7 6.49 7.72 9.05
C LYS A 7 7.86 8.14 8.53
N ASP A 8 8.55 7.24 7.84
CA ASP A 8 9.85 7.55 7.27
C ASP A 8 9.73 8.21 5.91
N ARG A 9 8.87 7.67 5.07
CA ARG A 9 8.60 8.26 3.77
C ARG A 9 7.37 7.62 3.15
N LEU A 10 6.81 8.33 2.18
CA LEU A 10 5.67 7.88 1.41
C LEU A 10 6.08 7.70 -0.04
N PRO A 11 5.34 6.89 -0.81
CA PRO A 11 5.64 6.76 -2.24
C PRO A 11 5.58 8.10 -2.95
N GLU A 12 6.35 8.23 -4.01
CA GLU A 12 6.39 9.48 -4.79
C GLU A 12 5.47 9.46 -5.98
N LEU A 13 5.03 8.28 -6.39
CA LEU A 13 4.23 8.11 -7.59
C LEU A 13 2.89 7.50 -7.27
N TRP A 14 1.90 7.85 -8.07
CA TRP A 14 0.62 7.16 -8.07
C TRP A 14 0.84 5.76 -8.61
N ASP A 15 0.59 4.75 -7.79
CA ASP A 15 0.77 3.37 -8.21
C ASP A 15 0.16 2.45 -7.17
N ASP A 16 0.14 1.17 -7.49
CA ASP A 16 -0.23 0.14 -6.54
C ASP A 16 1.00 -0.27 -5.74
N TYR A 17 0.80 -0.48 -4.45
CA TYR A 17 1.88 -0.88 -3.57
C TYR A 17 1.41 -1.99 -2.65
N LEU A 18 2.35 -2.82 -2.20
CA LEU A 18 2.06 -3.77 -1.14
C LEU A 18 2.04 -2.99 0.17
N ALA A 19 1.00 -3.19 0.95
CA ALA A 19 0.82 -2.44 2.18
C ALA A 19 0.61 -3.37 3.35
N PHE A 20 0.97 -2.91 4.53
CA PHE A 20 0.73 -3.62 5.78
C PHE A 20 0.07 -2.67 6.75
N GLY A 21 -0.98 -3.14 7.39
CA GLY A 21 -1.67 -2.29 8.33
C GLY A 21 -2.63 -3.08 9.22
N TYR A 22 -3.23 -2.35 10.15
CA TYR A 22 -4.23 -2.91 11.07
C TYR A 22 -5.10 -1.78 11.61
N GLY A 23 -6.27 -2.15 12.07
CA GLY A 23 -7.20 -1.19 12.65
C GLY A 23 -7.99 -1.81 13.78
N SER A 24 -8.93 -1.06 14.34
CA SER A 24 -9.72 -1.54 15.47
C SER A 24 -10.58 -2.75 15.10
N THR A 25 -10.98 -2.86 13.83
CA THR A 25 -11.78 -3.98 13.35
C THR A 25 -11.07 -4.79 12.29
N ILE A 26 -9.81 -4.46 11.98
CA ILE A 26 -9.05 -5.11 10.91
C ILE A 26 -7.80 -5.71 11.54
N PRO A 27 -7.61 -7.04 11.46
CA PRO A 27 -6.39 -7.64 11.98
C PRO A 27 -5.19 -7.24 11.13
N ALA A 28 -4.00 -7.31 11.71
CA ALA A 28 -2.77 -7.02 10.99
C ALA A 28 -2.68 -7.91 9.75
N SER A 29 -2.50 -7.30 8.59
CA SER A 29 -2.50 -8.04 7.34
C SER A 29 -1.79 -7.27 6.25
N CYS A 30 -1.42 -8.00 5.19
CA CYS A 30 -0.83 -7.44 3.98
C CYS A 30 -1.90 -7.36 2.90
N PHE A 31 -1.89 -6.29 2.15
CA PHE A 31 -2.83 -6.13 1.05
C PHE A 31 -2.28 -5.15 0.04
N VAL A 32 -2.90 -5.09 -1.14
CA VAL A 32 -2.51 -4.14 -2.18
C VAL A 32 -3.35 -2.89 -2.04
N ALA A 33 -2.69 -1.74 -2.04
CA ALA A 33 -3.38 -0.45 -1.94
C ALA A 33 -2.81 0.52 -2.97
N VAL A 34 -3.64 1.46 -3.40
CA VAL A 34 -3.24 2.51 -4.32
C VAL A 34 -2.87 3.74 -3.51
N TYR A 35 -1.74 4.35 -3.84
CA TYR A 35 -1.34 5.59 -3.19
C TYR A 35 -1.50 6.77 -4.13
N ASP A 36 -2.15 7.83 -3.63
CA ASP A 36 -2.33 9.08 -4.37
C ASP A 36 -1.42 10.13 -3.74
N PRO A 37 -0.33 10.51 -4.41
CA PRO A 37 0.59 11.51 -3.84
C PRO A 37 0.01 12.92 -3.79
N LYS A 38 -1.02 13.20 -4.58
CA LYS A 38 -1.62 14.53 -4.56
C LYS A 38 -2.41 14.77 -3.29
N SER A 39 -3.12 13.76 -2.80
CA SER A 39 -3.90 13.88 -1.58
C SER A 39 -3.20 13.23 -0.38
N ASN A 40 -2.09 12.54 -0.60
CA ASN A 40 -1.37 11.80 0.43
C ASN A 40 -2.26 10.74 1.08
N LYS A 41 -3.04 10.05 0.28
CA LYS A 41 -3.99 9.06 0.79
C LYS A 41 -3.80 7.72 0.14
N TRP A 42 -4.16 6.68 0.90
CA TRP A 42 -4.15 5.30 0.44
C TRP A 42 -5.58 4.84 0.23
N TYR A 43 -5.83 4.14 -0.87
CA TYR A 43 -7.17 3.68 -1.21
C TYR A 43 -7.17 2.20 -1.51
N ASP A 44 -8.33 1.57 -1.26
CA ASP A 44 -8.60 0.23 -1.75
C ASP A 44 -8.90 0.34 -3.25
N MET A 45 -8.24 -0.49 -4.07
CA MET A 45 -8.41 -0.40 -5.51
C MET A 45 -9.79 -0.87 -5.99
N HIS A 46 -10.53 -1.54 -5.13
CA HIS A 46 -11.85 -2.08 -5.52
C HIS A 46 -13.01 -1.28 -4.94
N THR A 47 -12.86 -0.74 -3.75
CA THR A 47 -13.98 -0.13 -3.03
C THR A 47 -13.81 1.34 -2.76
N ASP A 48 -12.64 1.91 -3.10
CA ASP A 48 -12.32 3.32 -2.83
C ASP A 48 -12.30 3.66 -1.34
N TRP A 49 -12.17 2.66 -0.48
CA TRP A 49 -12.01 2.90 0.94
C TRP A 49 -10.70 3.58 1.22
N ASP A 50 -10.72 4.51 2.16
CA ASP A 50 -9.54 5.25 2.56
C ASP A 50 -8.80 4.45 3.64
N TRP A 51 -7.63 3.94 3.28
CA TRP A 51 -6.82 3.14 4.19
C TRP A 51 -5.73 3.96 4.88
N SER A 52 -5.78 5.29 4.78
CA SER A 52 -4.69 6.14 5.26
C SER A 52 -4.40 5.98 6.75
N ASP A 53 -5.42 5.71 7.54
CA ASP A 53 -5.26 5.55 8.99
C ASP A 53 -4.89 4.13 9.39
N VAL A 54 -4.92 3.20 8.45
CA VAL A 54 -4.69 1.79 8.73
C VAL A 54 -3.28 1.37 8.38
N ILE A 55 -2.76 1.89 7.27
CA ILE A 55 -1.48 1.44 6.72
C ILE A 55 -0.33 2.01 7.55
N THR A 56 0.56 1.13 7.99
CA THR A 56 1.74 1.52 8.75
C THR A 56 3.01 1.37 7.93
N HIS A 57 3.03 0.45 6.96
CA HIS A 57 4.21 0.17 6.16
C HIS A 57 3.79 -0.12 4.73
N TRP A 58 4.73 0.06 3.82
CA TRP A 58 4.49 -0.20 2.41
C TRP A 58 5.78 -0.63 1.74
N MET A 59 5.67 -1.19 0.54
CA MET A 59 6.82 -1.50 -0.30
C MET A 59 6.33 -1.64 -1.73
N PRO A 60 7.22 -1.45 -2.71
CA PRO A 60 6.83 -1.64 -4.12
C PRO A 60 6.40 -3.08 -4.36
N LEU A 61 5.46 -3.26 -5.27
CA LEU A 61 5.05 -4.60 -5.66
C LEU A 61 6.20 -5.30 -6.39
N PRO A 62 6.36 -6.61 -6.18
CA PRO A 62 7.33 -7.35 -6.98
C PRO A 62 6.91 -7.36 -8.44
N GLU A 63 7.89 -7.47 -9.31
CA GLU A 63 7.60 -7.55 -10.72
C GLU A 63 6.86 -8.84 -11.04
N PRO A 64 5.92 -8.79 -12.00
CA PRO A 64 5.23 -10.02 -12.38
C PRO A 64 6.19 -10.97 -13.09
N PRO A 65 5.90 -12.26 -13.07
CA PRO A 65 6.73 -13.21 -13.82
C PRO A 65 6.61 -12.94 -15.32
N LYS A 66 7.64 -13.32 -16.04
CA LYS A 66 7.64 -13.17 -17.48
C LYS A 66 6.70 -14.19 -18.09
N GLU A 67 6.03 -13.78 -19.15
CA GLU A 67 4.98 -14.62 -19.73
C GLU A 67 5.49 -15.86 -20.43
N GLU A 68 6.68 -15.79 -20.96
CA GLU A 68 7.24 -16.93 -21.69
C GLU A 68 7.74 -18.04 -20.77
N GLU A 69 7.60 -17.88 -19.49
CA GLU A 69 8.06 -18.88 -18.53
C GLU A 69 7.00 -19.84 -18.04
#